data_3eef680c032407788a849cba4be0b288
#
_entry.id   3eef680c032407788a849cba4be0b288
#
_cell.length_a   1.000
_cell.length_b   1.000
_cell.length_c   1.000
_cell.angle_alpha   90.00
_cell.angle_beta   90.00
_cell.angle_gamma   90.00
#
_symmetry.space_group_name_H-M   'P 1'
#
loop_
_entity.id
_entity.type
_entity.pdbx_description
1 polymer ?
#
loop_
_entity_poly.entity_id
_entity_poly.type
_entity_poly.pdbx_seq_one_letter_code
_entity_poly.pdbx_strand_id
1 'polypeptide(L)'
;MNANPLFPAILLILPGLVQAAIPAATDRAFADFTALPLELLPVLEGVTDRDSAEQSAEKLNALLPRVYDSRTAMTRIETLTPEVKRELLQKYEKDMRTNWGKVYEQIFRLQNRRCYNSLAFFKQFHALCMMLEK
;
A
#
# COMPACT_ATOMS: atom_id res chain seq x y z
N MET A 1 -5.43 -28.70 40.97
CA MET A 1 -5.37 -28.35 40.68
C MET A 1 -5.51 -27.70 40.18
N ASN A 2 -5.55 -27.35 40.23
CA ASN A 2 -5.77 -26.70 39.88
C ASN A 2 -5.46 -25.94 39.30
N ALA A 3 -5.24 -25.81 39.41
CA ALA A 3 -5.04 -25.08 38.97
C ALA A 3 -4.99 -24.58 38.30
N ASN A 4 -4.91 -24.60 38.37
CA ASN A 4 -4.94 -24.09 37.75
C ASN A 4 -5.24 -23.32 37.13
N PRO A 5 -5.48 -23.17 37.32
CA PRO A 5 -6.08 -22.46 36.79
C PRO A 5 -5.72 -21.18 36.72
N LEU A 6 -5.47 -20.83 37.35
CA LEU A 6 -5.11 -19.68 37.36
C LEU A 6 -4.20 -19.39 36.52
N PHE A 7 -3.58 -20.03 36.54
CA PHE A 7 -2.65 -19.84 35.85
C PHE A 7 -2.81 -19.38 34.63
N PRO A 8 -3.36 -19.84 34.20
CA PRO A 8 -3.64 -19.55 32.95
C PRO A 8 -3.98 -18.21 32.78
N ALA A 9 -4.73 -17.94 33.42
CA ALA A 9 -5.21 -16.71 33.27
C ALA A 9 -4.14 -15.80 33.22
N ILE A 10 -3.42 -16.02 33.89
CA ILE A 10 -2.49 -15.21 33.97
C ILE A 10 -1.84 -14.93 32.84
N LEU A 11 -1.70 -15.72 32.54
CA LEU A 11 -1.02 -15.53 31.60
C LEU A 11 -1.47 -14.81 30.73
N LEU A 12 -2.26 -14.85 30.79
CA LEU A 12 -2.75 -14.34 29.96
C LEU A 12 -2.50 -13.14 29.86
N ILE A 13 -2.40 -12.81 30.42
CA ILE A 13 -2.18 -11.72 30.44
C ILE A 13 -1.30 -11.39 29.75
N LEU A 14 -0.88 -11.87 29.86
CA LEU A 14 -0.10 -11.63 29.37
C LEU A 14 -0.08 -11.49 28.19
N PRO A 15 -0.26 -11.83 27.95
CA PRO A 15 -0.15 -11.85 26.83
C PRO A 15 -0.47 -10.86 26.08
N GLY A 16 -0.71 -11.06 25.68
CA GLY A 16 -1.10 -10.28 24.98
C GLY A 16 -0.93 -9.19 25.43
N LEU A 17 -0.87 -9.60 26.15
CA LEU A 17 -0.81 -8.92 26.68
C LEU A 17 -0.69 -7.94 26.15
N VAL A 18 -0.97 -7.79 26.05
CA VAL A 18 -0.79 -6.71 25.78
C VAL A 18 -0.66 -6.27 24.52
N GLN A 19 -0.68 -6.81 23.63
CA GLN A 19 -0.69 -6.29 22.32
C GLN A 19 -2.05 -5.82 21.92
N ALA A 20 -2.10 -4.63 21.35
CA ALA A 20 -3.34 -4.11 20.83
C ALA A 20 -3.76 -4.95 19.63
N ALA A 21 -5.02 -5.30 19.58
CA ALA A 21 -5.53 -6.05 18.44
C ALA A 21 -5.67 -5.13 17.24
N ILE A 22 -5.12 -5.55 16.11
CA ILE A 22 -5.30 -4.83 14.86
C ILE A 22 -6.66 -5.24 14.29
N PRO A 23 -7.58 -4.31 14.05
CA PRO A 23 -8.85 -4.67 13.43
C PRO A 23 -8.61 -5.34 12.07
N ALA A 24 -9.37 -6.39 11.79
CA ALA A 24 -9.17 -7.18 10.59
C ALA A 24 -9.27 -6.33 9.31
N ALA A 25 -10.22 -5.41 9.26
CA ALA A 25 -10.37 -4.54 8.09
C ALA A 25 -9.16 -3.63 7.92
N THR A 26 -8.61 -3.13 9.02
CA THR A 26 -7.43 -2.27 8.99
C THR A 26 -6.21 -3.06 8.52
N ASP A 27 -6.03 -4.26 9.04
CA ASP A 27 -4.92 -5.11 8.64
C ASP A 27 -4.99 -5.41 7.14
N ARG A 28 -6.20 -5.70 6.64
CA ARG A 28 -6.38 -5.98 5.22
C ARG A 28 -6.05 -4.75 4.37
N ALA A 29 -6.47 -3.57 4.82
CA ALA A 29 -6.20 -2.34 4.09
C ALA A 29 -4.69 -2.10 3.96
N PHE A 30 -3.94 -2.34 5.04
CA PHE A 30 -2.49 -2.19 5.01
C PHE A 30 -1.84 -3.26 4.13
N ALA A 31 -2.33 -4.49 4.20
CA ALA A 31 -1.81 -5.57 3.35
C ALA A 31 -2.04 -5.22 1.88
N ASP A 32 -3.24 -4.76 1.53
CA ASP A 32 -3.57 -4.38 0.16
C ASP A 32 -2.70 -3.22 -0.32
N PHE A 33 -2.55 -2.19 0.51
CA PHE A 33 -1.74 -1.04 0.13
C PHE A 33 -0.27 -1.43 -0.04
N THR A 34 0.22 -2.35 0.79
CA THR A 34 1.60 -2.82 0.70
C THR A 34 1.83 -3.66 -0.55
N ALA A 35 0.83 -4.44 -0.97
CA ALA A 35 0.95 -5.32 -2.12
C ALA A 35 0.65 -4.65 -3.45
N LEU A 36 -0.12 -3.57 -3.44
CA LEU A 36 -0.54 -2.88 -4.66
C LEU A 36 0.62 -2.50 -5.58
N PRO A 37 1.76 -2.02 -5.06
CA PRO A 37 2.91 -1.72 -5.94
C PRO A 37 3.36 -2.90 -6.78
N LEU A 38 3.16 -4.12 -6.30
CA LEU A 38 3.57 -5.30 -7.07
C LEU A 38 2.76 -5.47 -8.33
N GLU A 39 1.57 -4.87 -8.40
CA GLU A 39 0.76 -4.87 -9.61
C GLU A 39 1.00 -3.63 -10.46
N LEU A 40 1.30 -2.50 -9.83
CA LEU A 40 1.62 -1.27 -10.55
C LEU A 40 2.97 -1.35 -11.24
N LEU A 41 3.93 -1.96 -10.59
CA LEU A 41 5.31 -1.94 -11.04
C LEU A 41 5.48 -2.51 -12.46
N PRO A 42 4.94 -3.70 -12.77
CA PRO A 42 5.10 -4.24 -14.12
C PRO A 42 4.49 -3.33 -15.19
N VAL A 43 3.38 -2.66 -14.87
CA VAL A 43 2.73 -1.75 -15.82
C VAL A 43 3.65 -0.57 -16.10
N LEU A 44 4.23 0.03 -15.06
CA LEU A 44 5.10 1.18 -15.22
C LEU A 44 6.42 0.80 -15.86
N GLU A 45 7.00 -0.33 -15.47
CA GLU A 45 8.25 -0.79 -16.03
C GLU A 45 8.12 -1.14 -17.51
N GLY A 46 6.93 -1.53 -17.93
CA GLY A 46 6.69 -1.89 -19.33
C GLY A 46 6.65 -0.70 -20.27
N VAL A 47 6.64 0.53 -19.74
CA VAL A 47 6.59 1.74 -20.54
C VAL A 47 8.02 2.14 -20.89
N THR A 48 8.43 1.87 -22.13
CA THR A 48 9.80 2.13 -22.60
C THR A 48 9.84 2.97 -23.86
N ASP A 49 8.69 3.20 -24.49
CA ASP A 49 8.56 4.04 -25.68
C ASP A 49 7.11 4.48 -25.79
N ARG A 50 6.77 5.20 -26.85
CA ARG A 50 5.43 5.74 -27.00
C ARG A 50 4.40 4.62 -27.19
N ASP A 51 4.74 3.61 -27.98
CA ASP A 51 3.79 2.51 -28.23
C ASP A 51 3.48 1.74 -26.95
N SER A 52 4.49 1.40 -26.17
CA SER A 52 4.26 0.69 -24.91
C SER A 52 3.52 1.57 -23.92
N ALA A 53 3.75 2.89 -23.95
CA ALA A 53 3.00 3.81 -23.11
C ALA A 53 1.52 3.78 -23.45
N GLU A 54 1.20 3.80 -24.76
CA GLU A 54 -0.19 3.74 -25.19
C GLU A 54 -0.86 2.44 -24.78
N GLN A 55 -0.14 1.33 -24.91
CA GLN A 55 -0.67 0.03 -24.49
C GLN A 55 -0.86 -0.05 -22.99
N SER A 56 0.01 0.59 -22.22
CA SER A 56 -0.05 0.54 -20.76
C SER A 56 -1.12 1.46 -20.18
N ALA A 57 -1.62 2.39 -20.96
CA ALA A 57 -2.60 3.35 -20.47
C ALA A 57 -3.85 2.65 -19.93
N GLU A 58 -4.38 1.65 -20.64
CA GLU A 58 -5.56 0.94 -20.17
C GLU A 58 -5.27 0.10 -18.94
N LYS A 59 -4.09 -0.51 -18.89
CA LYS A 59 -3.70 -1.32 -17.73
C LYS A 59 -3.60 -0.44 -16.48
N LEU A 60 -3.00 0.73 -16.63
CA LEU A 60 -2.89 1.65 -15.51
C LEU A 60 -4.28 2.15 -15.09
N ASN A 61 -5.10 2.51 -16.06
CA ASN A 61 -6.46 2.97 -15.78
C ASN A 61 -7.23 1.93 -14.97
N ALA A 62 -7.05 0.66 -15.26
CA ALA A 62 -7.75 -0.41 -14.57
C ALA A 62 -7.32 -0.53 -13.10
N LEU A 63 -6.10 -0.10 -12.78
CA LEU A 63 -5.59 -0.17 -11.41
C LEU A 63 -5.93 1.08 -10.58
N LEU A 64 -6.27 2.19 -11.22
CA LEU A 64 -6.50 3.45 -10.48
C LEU A 64 -7.60 3.36 -9.42
N PRO A 65 -8.73 2.68 -9.64
CA PRO A 65 -9.73 2.56 -8.57
C PRO A 65 -9.18 1.88 -7.33
N ARG A 66 -8.31 0.89 -7.50
CA ARG A 66 -7.69 0.23 -6.36
C ARG A 66 -6.71 1.13 -5.63
N VAL A 67 -5.98 1.95 -6.39
CA VAL A 67 -5.09 2.95 -5.78
C VAL A 67 -5.91 3.91 -4.95
N TYR A 68 -7.01 4.41 -5.51
CA TYR A 68 -7.87 5.35 -4.82
C TYR A 68 -8.44 4.72 -3.54
N ASP A 69 -8.97 3.51 -3.64
CA ASP A 69 -9.57 2.83 -2.49
C ASP A 69 -8.54 2.55 -1.41
N SER A 70 -7.36 2.11 -1.79
CA SER A 70 -6.30 1.83 -0.84
C SER A 70 -5.84 3.09 -0.14
N ARG A 71 -5.67 4.19 -0.87
CA ARG A 71 -5.27 5.46 -0.26
C ARG A 71 -6.34 5.97 0.69
N THR A 72 -7.60 5.87 0.28
CA THR A 72 -8.70 6.29 1.14
C THR A 72 -8.73 5.49 2.43
N ALA A 73 -8.53 4.18 2.33
CA ALA A 73 -8.49 3.33 3.51
C ALA A 73 -7.34 3.72 4.44
N MET A 74 -6.21 4.12 3.88
CA MET A 74 -5.06 4.53 4.69
C MET A 74 -5.28 5.84 5.43
N THR A 75 -6.18 6.70 4.97
CA THR A 75 -6.44 7.94 5.69
C THR A 75 -7.09 7.70 7.04
N ARG A 76 -7.66 6.52 7.26
CA ARG A 76 -8.30 6.19 8.52
C ARG A 76 -7.32 5.84 9.63
N ILE A 77 -6.03 5.79 9.31
CA ILE A 77 -5.01 5.48 10.31
C ILE A 77 -5.03 6.50 11.45
N GLU A 78 -5.46 7.72 11.15
CA GLU A 78 -5.49 8.78 12.15
C GLU A 78 -6.40 8.47 13.33
N THR A 79 -7.37 7.61 13.13
CA THR A 79 -8.33 7.26 14.19
C THR A 79 -7.88 6.07 15.03
N LEU A 80 -6.72 5.50 14.73
CA LEU A 80 -6.22 4.34 15.45
C LEU A 80 -5.44 4.75 16.70
N THR A 81 -5.40 3.86 17.67
CA THR A 81 -4.61 4.13 18.87
C THR A 81 -3.13 4.06 18.53
N PRO A 82 -2.27 4.71 19.34
CA PRO A 82 -0.82 4.64 19.11
C PRO A 82 -0.29 3.20 19.12
N GLU A 83 -0.87 2.34 19.94
CA GLU A 83 -0.43 0.95 20.02
C GLU A 83 -0.72 0.19 18.72
N VAL A 84 -1.91 0.38 18.16
CA VAL A 84 -2.27 -0.26 16.90
C VAL A 84 -1.39 0.27 15.78
N LYS A 85 -1.17 1.59 15.74
CA LYS A 85 -0.29 2.18 14.73
C LYS A 85 1.11 1.57 14.77
N ARG A 86 1.64 1.39 15.97
CA ARG A 86 2.97 0.82 16.13
C ARG A 86 3.04 -0.60 15.59
N GLU A 87 2.03 -1.40 15.90
CA GLU A 87 2.00 -2.78 15.42
C GLU A 87 1.87 -2.85 13.91
N LEU A 88 1.06 -1.98 13.32
CA LEU A 88 0.92 -1.93 11.87
C LEU A 88 2.25 -1.56 11.21
N LEU A 89 2.95 -0.57 11.77
CA LEU A 89 4.24 -0.17 11.23
C LEU A 89 5.25 -1.30 11.34
N GLN A 90 5.28 -1.99 12.49
CA GLN A 90 6.21 -3.10 12.65
C GLN A 90 5.92 -4.20 11.62
N LYS A 91 4.66 -4.43 11.32
CA LYS A 91 4.29 -5.51 10.41
C LYS A 91 4.51 -5.17 8.95
N TYR A 92 4.25 -3.94 8.55
CA TYR A 92 4.17 -3.58 7.13
C TYR A 92 5.20 -2.57 6.65
N GLU A 93 5.82 -1.79 7.53
CA GLU A 93 6.61 -0.65 7.10
C GLU A 93 7.72 -1.02 6.13
N LYS A 94 8.44 -2.09 6.42
CA LYS A 94 9.59 -2.46 5.60
C LYS A 94 9.17 -2.80 4.17
N ASP A 95 8.16 -3.66 4.03
CA ASP A 95 7.70 -4.06 2.70
C ASP A 95 7.03 -2.92 1.98
N MET A 96 6.26 -2.13 2.72
CA MET A 96 5.59 -0.97 2.14
C MET A 96 6.62 0.01 1.56
N ARG A 97 7.65 0.32 2.33
CA ARG A 97 8.69 1.24 1.89
C ARG A 97 9.44 0.69 0.68
N THR A 98 9.78 -0.60 0.71
CA THR A 98 10.48 -1.23 -0.39
C THR A 98 9.64 -1.25 -1.66
N ASN A 99 8.41 -1.70 -1.55
CA ASN A 99 7.55 -1.85 -2.71
C ASN A 99 7.19 -0.50 -3.33
N TRP A 100 6.75 0.45 -2.50
CA TRP A 100 6.41 1.78 -3.02
C TRP A 100 7.63 2.54 -3.49
N GLY A 101 8.80 2.30 -2.88
CA GLY A 101 10.04 2.90 -3.35
C GLY A 101 10.33 2.58 -4.80
N LYS A 102 10.09 1.33 -5.20
CA LYS A 102 10.30 0.92 -6.59
C LYS A 102 9.32 1.61 -7.53
N VAL A 103 8.08 1.78 -7.09
CA VAL A 103 7.08 2.50 -7.89
C VAL A 103 7.50 3.96 -8.05
N TYR A 104 7.96 4.61 -6.98
CA TYR A 104 8.40 5.99 -7.08
C TYR A 104 9.59 6.16 -8.00
N GLU A 105 10.50 5.19 -8.05
CA GLU A 105 11.60 5.22 -9.00
C GLU A 105 11.07 5.24 -10.43
N GLN A 106 10.06 4.44 -10.72
CA GLN A 106 9.46 4.43 -12.04
C GLN A 106 8.71 5.73 -12.33
N ILE A 107 8.06 6.29 -11.32
CA ILE A 107 7.38 7.58 -11.48
C ILE A 107 8.38 8.66 -11.90
N PHE A 108 9.53 8.72 -11.21
CA PHE A 108 10.57 9.68 -11.59
C PHE A 108 11.07 9.45 -13.01
N ARG A 109 11.30 8.19 -13.36
CA ARG A 109 11.77 7.87 -14.71
C ARG A 109 10.79 8.34 -15.77
N LEU A 110 9.49 8.05 -15.55
CA LEU A 110 8.47 8.40 -16.53
C LEU A 110 8.23 9.90 -16.59
N GLN A 111 8.35 10.61 -15.48
CA GLN A 111 8.30 12.07 -15.49
C GLN A 111 9.43 12.64 -16.32
N ASN A 112 10.64 12.14 -16.14
CA ASN A 112 11.81 12.61 -16.88
C ASN A 112 11.69 12.33 -18.37
N ARG A 113 11.00 11.26 -18.73
CA ARG A 113 10.77 10.91 -20.14
C ARG A 113 9.49 11.51 -20.69
N ARG A 114 8.77 12.32 -19.89
CA ARG A 114 7.51 12.95 -20.26
C ARG A 114 6.50 11.92 -20.77
N CYS A 115 6.48 10.75 -20.13
CA CYS A 115 5.59 9.64 -20.50
C CYS A 115 5.70 9.30 -21.97
N TYR A 116 6.89 9.48 -22.55
CA TYR A 116 7.19 9.19 -23.96
C TYR A 116 6.22 9.88 -24.93
N ASN A 117 5.73 11.05 -24.54
CA ASN A 117 4.80 11.86 -25.32
C ASN A 117 3.49 11.16 -25.63
N SER A 118 3.08 10.21 -24.82
CA SER A 118 1.77 9.57 -24.95
C SER A 118 0.75 10.31 -24.10
N LEU A 119 -0.19 10.98 -24.74
CA LEU A 119 -1.23 11.70 -24.01
C LEU A 119 -2.12 10.72 -23.26
N ALA A 120 -2.43 9.58 -23.87
CA ALA A 120 -3.29 8.59 -23.25
C ALA A 120 -2.67 8.07 -21.95
N PHE A 121 -1.37 7.76 -21.97
CA PHE A 121 -0.69 7.31 -20.77
C PHE A 121 -0.54 8.45 -19.77
N PHE A 122 -0.20 9.64 -20.25
CA PHE A 122 0.00 10.78 -19.35
C PHE A 122 -1.24 11.04 -18.50
N LYS A 123 -2.43 10.94 -19.09
CA LYS A 123 -3.66 11.18 -18.33
C LYS A 123 -3.77 10.22 -17.14
N GLN A 124 -3.50 8.96 -17.36
CA GLN A 124 -3.59 7.96 -16.30
C GLN A 124 -2.46 8.13 -15.29
N PHE A 125 -1.26 8.43 -15.80
CA PHE A 125 -0.10 8.66 -14.97
C PHE A 125 -0.30 9.86 -14.05
N HIS A 126 -0.84 10.94 -14.61
CA HIS A 126 -1.12 12.14 -13.82
C HIS A 126 -2.15 11.83 -12.71
N ALA A 127 -3.18 11.07 -13.04
CA ALA A 127 -4.18 10.68 -12.05
C ALA A 127 -3.54 9.85 -10.93
N LEU A 128 -2.64 8.93 -11.28
CA LEU A 128 -1.93 8.15 -10.29
C LEU A 128 -1.13 9.06 -9.36
N CYS A 129 -0.37 9.99 -9.93
CA CYS A 129 0.46 10.89 -9.13
C CYS A 129 -0.41 11.73 -8.19
N MET A 130 -1.54 12.23 -8.68
CA MET A 130 -2.44 13.03 -7.85
C MET A 130 -3.01 12.22 -6.69
N MET A 131 -3.31 10.95 -6.92
CA MET A 131 -3.82 10.08 -5.86
C MET A 131 -2.77 9.83 -4.79
N LEU A 132 -1.51 9.70 -5.19
CA LEU A 132 -0.43 9.39 -4.26
C LEU A 132 0.03 10.60 -3.45
N GLU A 133 -0.24 11.80 -3.94
CA GLU A 133 0.15 13.02 -3.22
C GLU A 133 -0.74 13.31 -2.04
N LYS A 134 -1.94 12.78 -2.02
CA LYS A 134 -2.87 13.00 -0.91
C LYS A 134 -2.69 11.95 0.17
#